data_2c27ef06f897283768577f9014994685
#
_entry.id   2c27ef06f897283768577f9014994685
#
_cell.length_a   1.000
_cell.length_b   1.000
_cell.length_c   1.000
_cell.angle_alpha   90.00
_cell.angle_beta   90.00
_cell.angle_gamma   90.00
#
_symmetry.space_group_name_H-M   'P 1'
#
loop_
_entity.id
_entity.type
_entity.pdbx_description
1 polymer ?
#
loop_
_entity_poly.entity_id
_entity_poly.type
_entity_poly.pdbx_seq_one_letter_code
_entity_poly.pdbx_strand_id
1 'polypeptide(L)'
;MSVYENAQNFWEHFSSRQPEIEQALTSRDYPGLVRALEPVQESAMNLTGCGFFVEDAADQFEMTFDPGPNKTSQYLARYFTDLCPAEILKKWIVNPVLMPLSQKAVEAQVQIRDHVYTLMDFHVFYTVDQKAQTFQTRVYCPGYSLIDNKEKKKEMSMYLLELAIGQTLYEAYIGSVDFVNEPPKEAVDFCGLVDFYEAIMTVVERDH
;
A
#
# COMPACT_ATOMS: atom_id res chain seq x y z
N MET A 1 -21.79 -20.88 -5.28
CA MET A 1 -21.30 -20.57 -3.92
C MET A 1 -21.67 -19.14 -3.59
N SER A 2 -22.14 -18.87 -2.37
CA SER A 2 -22.38 -17.51 -1.91
C SER A 2 -21.05 -16.80 -1.60
N VAL A 3 -21.06 -15.47 -1.49
CA VAL A 3 -19.85 -14.71 -1.10
C VAL A 3 -19.38 -15.13 0.31
N TYR A 4 -20.31 -15.47 1.18
CA TYR A 4 -20.02 -15.97 2.52
C TYR A 4 -19.25 -17.30 2.49
N GLU A 5 -19.76 -18.29 1.74
CA GLU A 5 -19.07 -19.58 1.55
C GLU A 5 -17.69 -19.41 0.93
N ASN A 6 -17.55 -18.48 -0.03
CA ASN A 6 -16.26 -18.16 -0.64
C ASN A 6 -15.26 -17.61 0.39
N ALA A 7 -15.71 -16.71 1.27
CA ALA A 7 -14.85 -16.19 2.33
C ALA A 7 -14.45 -17.26 3.35
N GLN A 8 -15.37 -18.14 3.74
CA GLN A 8 -15.06 -19.27 4.62
C GLN A 8 -14.01 -20.20 3.98
N ASN A 9 -14.21 -20.59 2.71
CA ASN A 9 -13.28 -21.45 2.00
C ASN A 9 -11.89 -20.81 1.84
N PHE A 10 -11.83 -19.49 1.61
CA PHE A 10 -10.57 -18.75 1.57
C PHE A 10 -9.83 -18.86 2.91
N TRP A 11 -10.50 -18.59 4.01
CA TRP A 11 -9.88 -18.62 5.34
C TRP A 11 -9.50 -20.04 5.79
N GLU A 12 -10.28 -21.06 5.43
CA GLU A 12 -9.90 -22.46 5.64
C GLU A 12 -8.62 -22.81 4.86
N HIS A 13 -8.55 -22.38 3.60
CA HIS A 13 -7.38 -22.58 2.77
C HIS A 13 -6.15 -21.84 3.34
N PHE A 14 -6.29 -20.58 3.71
CA PHE A 14 -5.23 -19.82 4.37
C PHE A 14 -4.77 -20.52 5.66
N SER A 15 -5.70 -20.91 6.54
CA SER A 15 -5.39 -21.59 7.80
C SER A 15 -4.59 -22.86 7.60
N SER A 16 -4.88 -23.63 6.53
CA SER A 16 -4.15 -24.85 6.21
C SER A 16 -2.69 -24.61 5.84
N ARG A 17 -2.36 -23.40 5.32
CA ARG A 17 -1.02 -22.97 4.91
C ARG A 17 -0.34 -22.04 5.91
N GLN A 18 -1.08 -21.53 6.88
CA GLN A 18 -0.60 -20.54 7.85
C GLN A 18 0.73 -20.95 8.52
N PRO A 19 0.93 -22.19 9.01
CA PRO A 19 2.21 -22.55 9.64
C PRO A 19 3.41 -22.47 8.69
N GLU A 20 3.23 -22.85 7.42
CA GLU A 20 4.27 -22.80 6.39
C GLU A 20 4.62 -21.35 6.06
N ILE A 21 3.60 -20.49 5.96
CA ILE A 21 3.75 -19.05 5.68
C ILE A 21 4.47 -18.36 6.85
N GLU A 22 4.03 -18.59 8.09
CA GLU A 22 4.65 -18.04 9.31
C GLU A 22 6.12 -18.47 9.43
N GLN A 23 6.41 -19.73 9.17
CA GLN A 23 7.78 -20.25 9.20
C GLN A 23 8.66 -19.58 8.14
N ALA A 24 8.17 -19.46 6.91
CA ALA A 24 8.90 -18.85 5.81
C ALA A 24 9.17 -17.36 6.05
N LEU A 25 8.20 -16.62 6.59
CA LEU A 25 8.37 -15.21 6.99
C LEU A 25 9.45 -15.08 8.08
N THR A 26 9.32 -15.82 9.16
CA THR A 26 10.26 -15.75 10.30
C THR A 26 11.68 -16.16 9.91
N SER A 27 11.84 -17.16 9.04
CA SER A 27 13.15 -17.62 8.56
C SER A 27 13.68 -16.82 7.37
N ARG A 28 12.91 -15.88 6.82
CA ARG A 28 13.20 -15.12 5.58
C ARG A 28 13.45 -16.04 4.38
N ASP A 29 12.77 -17.18 4.33
CA ASP A 29 12.79 -18.08 3.17
C ASP A 29 11.81 -17.58 2.10
N TYR A 30 12.23 -16.58 1.32
CA TYR A 30 11.40 -16.00 0.25
C TYR A 30 10.93 -17.05 -0.78
N PRO A 31 11.76 -17.99 -1.27
CA PRO A 31 11.29 -19.03 -2.16
C PRO A 31 10.25 -19.97 -1.52
N GLY A 32 10.39 -20.29 -0.23
CA GLY A 32 9.41 -21.04 0.54
C GLY A 32 8.11 -20.28 0.71
N LEU A 33 8.21 -18.98 1.02
CA LEU A 33 7.05 -18.09 1.15
C LEU A 33 6.24 -18.01 -0.16
N VAL A 34 6.88 -17.83 -1.30
CA VAL A 34 6.21 -17.81 -2.61
C VAL A 34 5.44 -19.11 -2.84
N ARG A 35 6.08 -20.27 -2.62
CA ARG A 35 5.41 -21.58 -2.78
C ARG A 35 4.22 -21.78 -1.83
N ALA A 36 4.32 -21.30 -0.60
CA ALA A 36 3.24 -21.42 0.38
C ALA A 36 2.06 -20.49 0.06
N LEU A 37 2.36 -19.28 -0.47
CA LEU A 37 1.35 -18.27 -0.78
C LEU A 37 0.65 -18.49 -2.12
N GLU A 38 1.33 -19.02 -3.13
CA GLU A 38 0.82 -19.13 -4.51
C GLU A 38 -0.62 -19.66 -4.59
N PRO A 39 -0.99 -20.81 -3.97
CA PRO A 39 -2.35 -21.33 -4.06
C PRO A 39 -3.37 -20.46 -3.30
N VAL A 40 -2.96 -19.76 -2.24
CA VAL A 40 -3.83 -18.85 -1.50
C VAL A 40 -4.02 -17.53 -2.26
N GLN A 41 -2.97 -17.02 -2.91
CA GLN A 41 -3.02 -15.87 -3.80
C GLN A 41 -3.94 -16.11 -5.00
N GLU A 42 -3.84 -17.29 -5.63
CA GLU A 42 -4.73 -17.67 -6.71
C GLU A 42 -6.19 -17.72 -6.25
N SER A 43 -6.45 -18.27 -5.06
CA SER A 43 -7.78 -18.29 -4.45
C SER A 43 -8.29 -16.85 -4.19
N ALA A 44 -7.49 -15.98 -3.58
CA ALA A 44 -7.85 -14.58 -3.36
C ALA A 44 -8.21 -13.88 -4.67
N MET A 45 -7.35 -13.99 -5.69
CA MET A 45 -7.57 -13.37 -7.00
C MET A 45 -8.87 -13.84 -7.65
N ASN A 46 -9.14 -15.14 -7.61
CA ASN A 46 -10.37 -15.71 -8.19
C ASN A 46 -11.64 -15.31 -7.45
N LEU A 47 -11.58 -15.10 -6.14
CA LEU A 47 -12.75 -14.85 -5.31
C LEU A 47 -13.03 -13.36 -5.08
N THR A 48 -11.99 -12.54 -5.02
CA THR A 48 -12.10 -11.10 -4.70
C THR A 48 -11.70 -10.19 -5.85
N GLY A 49 -10.99 -10.73 -6.85
CA GLY A 49 -10.41 -9.94 -7.95
C GLY A 49 -9.17 -9.14 -7.52
N CYS A 50 -8.59 -9.44 -6.35
CA CYS A 50 -7.36 -8.80 -5.89
C CYS A 50 -6.41 -9.80 -5.24
N GLY A 51 -5.12 -9.47 -5.24
CA GLY A 51 -4.10 -10.16 -4.46
C GLY A 51 -4.00 -9.64 -3.02
N PHE A 52 -3.04 -10.16 -2.30
CA PHE A 52 -2.63 -9.65 -1.00
C PHE A 52 -1.12 -9.86 -0.83
N PHE A 53 -0.51 -9.15 0.08
CA PHE A 53 0.85 -9.43 0.52
C PHE A 53 0.88 -9.70 2.02
N VAL A 54 1.98 -10.28 2.49
CA VAL A 54 2.17 -10.62 3.89
C VAL A 54 3.53 -10.15 4.36
N GLU A 55 3.60 -9.74 5.63
CA GLU A 55 4.84 -9.30 6.26
C GLU A 55 4.94 -9.78 7.71
N ASP A 56 6.18 -9.82 8.20
CA ASP A 56 6.50 -10.01 9.61
C ASP A 56 6.63 -8.62 10.26
N ALA A 57 5.60 -8.20 10.97
CA ALA A 57 5.52 -6.89 11.63
C ALA A 57 6.08 -6.93 13.07
N ALA A 58 7.06 -7.79 13.34
CA ALA A 58 7.79 -7.99 14.59
C ALA A 58 7.00 -8.68 15.72
N ASP A 59 5.83 -8.18 16.10
CA ASP A 59 5.01 -8.74 17.18
C ASP A 59 3.85 -9.60 16.66
N GLN A 60 3.45 -9.35 15.41
CA GLN A 60 2.38 -10.04 14.71
C GLN A 60 2.75 -10.17 13.24
N PHE A 61 2.10 -11.07 12.54
CA PHE A 61 2.12 -11.10 11.08
C PHE A 61 1.07 -10.16 10.53
N GLU A 62 1.29 -9.64 9.34
CA GLU A 62 0.35 -8.76 8.68
C GLU A 62 -0.02 -9.32 7.30
N MET A 63 -1.30 -9.27 6.96
CA MET A 63 -1.84 -9.53 5.63
C MET A 63 -2.58 -8.29 5.17
N THR A 64 -2.21 -7.77 4.00
CA THR A 64 -2.86 -6.61 3.42
C THR A 64 -3.36 -6.94 2.03
N PHE A 65 -4.66 -6.81 1.80
CA PHE A 65 -5.25 -6.93 0.47
C PHE A 65 -4.89 -5.71 -0.38
N ASP A 66 -4.68 -5.94 -1.68
CA ASP A 66 -4.39 -4.91 -2.67
C ASP A 66 -5.49 -4.91 -3.77
N PRO A 67 -6.67 -4.36 -3.47
CA PRO A 67 -7.80 -4.34 -4.42
C PRO A 67 -7.65 -3.26 -5.50
N GLY A 68 -6.67 -2.36 -5.39
CA GLY A 68 -6.55 -1.20 -6.27
C GLY A 68 -7.84 -0.36 -6.32
N PRO A 69 -8.10 0.37 -7.43
CA PRO A 69 -9.25 1.30 -7.52
C PRO A 69 -10.59 0.60 -7.77
N ASN A 70 -10.64 -0.73 -7.90
CA ASN A 70 -11.86 -1.47 -8.20
C ASN A 70 -12.77 -1.57 -6.96
N LYS A 71 -13.89 -0.86 -6.95
CA LYS A 71 -14.83 -0.81 -5.80
C LYS A 71 -15.43 -2.17 -5.44
N THR A 72 -15.64 -3.07 -6.41
CA THR A 72 -16.12 -4.43 -6.13
C THR A 72 -15.06 -5.23 -5.38
N SER A 73 -13.80 -5.17 -5.82
CA SER A 73 -12.69 -5.83 -5.15
C SER A 73 -12.46 -5.26 -3.76
N GLN A 74 -12.55 -3.93 -3.57
CA GLN A 74 -12.47 -3.28 -2.25
C GLN A 74 -13.56 -3.76 -1.30
N TYR A 75 -14.81 -3.84 -1.79
CA TYR A 75 -15.92 -4.38 -1.01
C TYR A 75 -15.69 -5.83 -0.61
N LEU A 76 -15.25 -6.68 -1.55
CA LEU A 76 -14.99 -8.08 -1.29
C LEU A 76 -13.81 -8.28 -0.34
N ALA A 77 -12.71 -7.54 -0.51
CA ALA A 77 -11.56 -7.58 0.40
C ALA A 77 -11.99 -7.22 1.84
N ARG A 78 -12.78 -6.15 2.01
CA ARG A 78 -13.34 -5.78 3.31
C ARG A 78 -14.24 -6.88 3.88
N TYR A 79 -15.14 -7.41 3.06
CA TYR A 79 -16.04 -8.49 3.50
C TYR A 79 -15.29 -9.74 3.95
N PHE A 80 -14.21 -10.11 3.23
CA PHE A 80 -13.34 -11.22 3.62
C PHE A 80 -12.59 -10.92 4.93
N THR A 81 -12.08 -9.70 5.07
CA THR A 81 -11.42 -9.25 6.32
C THR A 81 -12.38 -9.33 7.52
N ASP A 82 -13.62 -8.84 7.37
CA ASP A 82 -14.64 -8.86 8.44
C ASP A 82 -15.03 -10.29 8.85
N LEU A 83 -14.84 -11.27 7.98
CA LEU A 83 -15.11 -12.70 8.24
C LEU A 83 -13.84 -13.48 8.63
N CYS A 84 -12.72 -12.79 8.88
CA CYS A 84 -11.49 -13.45 9.30
C CYS A 84 -11.70 -14.19 10.64
N PRO A 85 -11.35 -15.47 10.75
CA PRO A 85 -11.51 -16.24 11.98
C PRO A 85 -10.70 -15.63 13.13
N ALA A 86 -11.31 -15.62 14.34
CA ALA A 86 -10.65 -15.08 15.54
C ALA A 86 -9.32 -15.78 15.88
N GLU A 87 -9.15 -17.04 15.50
CA GLU A 87 -7.90 -17.77 15.72
C GLU A 87 -6.74 -17.21 14.88
N ILE A 88 -7.02 -16.76 13.65
CA ILE A 88 -6.04 -16.09 12.80
C ILE A 88 -5.69 -14.74 13.40
N LEU A 89 -6.70 -13.94 13.81
CA LEU A 89 -6.52 -12.60 14.37
C LEU A 89 -5.73 -12.57 15.69
N LYS A 90 -5.47 -13.73 16.33
CA LYS A 90 -4.57 -13.81 17.50
C LYS A 90 -3.12 -13.53 17.15
N LYS A 91 -2.72 -13.79 15.90
CA LYS A 91 -1.34 -13.66 15.42
C LYS A 91 -1.20 -12.73 14.22
N TRP A 92 -2.30 -12.44 13.53
CA TRP A 92 -2.32 -11.71 12.27
C TRP A 92 -3.14 -10.44 12.39
N ILE A 93 -2.62 -9.37 11.84
CA ILE A 93 -3.39 -8.19 11.47
C ILE A 93 -3.83 -8.39 10.02
N VAL A 94 -5.12 -8.17 9.73
CA VAL A 94 -5.65 -8.31 8.37
C VAL A 94 -6.23 -6.98 7.92
N ASN A 95 -5.66 -6.40 6.88
CA ASN A 95 -6.05 -5.12 6.33
C ASN A 95 -6.80 -5.33 5.00
N PRO A 96 -7.98 -4.72 4.83
CA PRO A 96 -8.76 -4.84 3.60
C PRO A 96 -8.20 -4.02 2.44
N VAL A 97 -7.31 -3.08 2.72
CA VAL A 97 -6.69 -2.15 1.76
C VAL A 97 -5.29 -1.76 2.24
N LEU A 98 -4.50 -1.17 1.36
CA LEU A 98 -3.18 -0.65 1.71
C LEU A 98 -3.31 0.40 2.83
N MET A 99 -2.60 0.17 3.91
CA MET A 99 -2.53 1.06 5.08
C MET A 99 -1.40 2.08 4.90
N PRO A 100 -1.47 3.25 5.57
CA PRO A 100 -0.36 4.20 5.56
C PRO A 100 0.94 3.56 6.05
N LEU A 101 2.08 4.03 5.52
CA LEU A 101 3.40 3.59 5.94
C LEU A 101 3.56 3.60 7.46
N SER A 102 4.00 2.48 8.00
CA SER A 102 4.48 2.44 9.37
C SER A 102 5.87 3.08 9.47
N GLN A 103 6.26 3.53 10.68
CA GLN A 103 7.61 4.05 10.92
C GLN A 103 8.73 3.06 10.52
N LYS A 104 8.44 1.75 10.53
CA LYS A 104 9.39 0.70 10.13
C LYS A 104 9.60 0.64 8.62
N ALA A 105 8.60 1.01 7.84
CA ALA A 105 8.68 1.00 6.37
C ALA A 105 9.48 2.19 5.79
N VAL A 106 9.88 3.15 6.62
CA VAL A 106 10.73 4.29 6.19
C VAL A 106 12.08 3.82 5.63
N GLU A 107 12.58 2.66 6.07
CA GLU A 107 13.80 2.04 5.55
C GLU A 107 13.61 1.28 4.24
N ALA A 108 12.38 1.21 3.72
CA ALA A 108 12.12 0.57 2.44
C ALA A 108 12.91 1.24 1.31
N GLN A 109 13.45 0.40 0.43
CA GLN A 109 14.34 0.82 -0.64
C GLN A 109 13.65 0.69 -2.00
N VAL A 110 13.89 1.66 -2.85
CA VAL A 110 13.44 1.68 -4.24
C VAL A 110 14.66 1.64 -5.14
N GLN A 111 14.77 0.61 -5.97
CA GLN A 111 15.84 0.50 -6.93
C GLN A 111 15.43 1.14 -8.26
N ILE A 112 16.21 2.13 -8.71
CA ILE A 112 16.06 2.76 -10.02
C ILE A 112 17.36 2.55 -10.80
N ARG A 113 17.35 1.65 -11.77
CA ARG A 113 18.55 1.15 -12.48
C ARG A 113 19.57 0.61 -11.48
N ASP A 114 20.78 1.18 -11.45
CA ASP A 114 21.88 0.77 -10.57
C ASP A 114 21.95 1.56 -9.25
N HIS A 115 20.94 2.41 -9.00
CA HIS A 115 20.89 3.24 -7.80
C HIS A 115 19.77 2.76 -6.87
N VAL A 116 20.07 2.80 -5.58
CA VAL A 116 19.11 2.49 -4.51
C VAL A 116 18.78 3.77 -3.79
N TYR A 117 17.51 4.06 -3.67
CA TYR A 117 16.94 5.20 -2.96
C TYR A 117 16.12 4.70 -1.78
N THR A 118 16.13 5.43 -0.69
CA THR A 118 15.21 5.21 0.43
C THR A 118 13.95 6.05 0.24
N LEU A 119 12.88 5.75 0.94
CA LEU A 119 11.67 6.58 0.87
C LEU A 119 11.90 8.02 1.35
N MET A 120 12.95 8.25 2.15
CA MET A 120 13.36 9.59 2.60
C MET A 120 13.93 10.47 1.48
N ASP A 121 14.40 9.88 0.38
CA ASP A 121 14.92 10.62 -0.77
C ASP A 121 13.81 11.20 -1.65
N PHE A 122 12.55 10.82 -1.40
CA PHE A 122 11.38 11.28 -2.12
C PHE A 122 10.73 12.46 -1.39
N HIS A 123 10.29 13.44 -2.18
CA HIS A 123 9.61 14.62 -1.67
C HIS A 123 8.29 14.83 -2.40
N VAL A 124 7.30 15.34 -1.69
CA VAL A 124 6.00 15.69 -2.24
C VAL A 124 5.84 17.19 -2.20
N PHE A 125 5.67 17.80 -3.37
CA PHE A 125 5.26 19.18 -3.53
C PHE A 125 3.77 19.20 -3.78
N TYR A 126 3.02 20.07 -3.09
CA TYR A 126 1.57 20.06 -3.19
C TYR A 126 0.95 21.45 -3.10
N THR A 127 -0.24 21.55 -3.63
CA THR A 127 -1.16 22.67 -3.39
C THR A 127 -2.51 22.10 -3.02
N VAL A 128 -3.25 22.80 -2.15
CA VAL A 128 -4.57 22.35 -1.69
C VAL A 128 -5.66 23.12 -2.45
N ASP A 129 -6.53 22.41 -3.14
CA ASP A 129 -7.78 22.97 -3.66
C ASP A 129 -8.77 23.06 -2.50
N GLN A 130 -8.92 24.24 -1.92
CA GLN A 130 -9.78 24.50 -0.77
C GLN A 130 -11.26 24.20 -1.06
N LYS A 131 -11.70 24.31 -2.32
CA LYS A 131 -13.09 24.07 -2.69
C LYS A 131 -13.38 22.56 -2.85
N ALA A 132 -12.46 21.85 -3.46
CA ALA A 132 -12.58 20.41 -3.65
C ALA A 132 -12.05 19.62 -2.46
N GLN A 133 -11.34 20.27 -1.53
CA GLN A 133 -10.61 19.64 -0.41
C GLN A 133 -9.66 18.53 -0.89
N THR A 134 -8.96 18.80 -1.99
CA THR A 134 -8.03 17.83 -2.58
C THR A 134 -6.63 18.42 -2.77
N PHE A 135 -5.65 17.54 -2.72
CA PHE A 135 -4.25 17.85 -2.94
C PHE A 135 -3.88 17.62 -4.41
N GLN A 136 -3.31 18.65 -5.03
CA GLN A 136 -2.66 18.54 -6.33
C GLN A 136 -1.17 18.29 -6.06
N THR A 137 -0.67 17.10 -6.36
CA THR A 137 0.64 16.65 -5.91
C THR A 137 1.63 16.48 -7.05
N ARG A 138 2.91 16.71 -6.76
CA ARG A 138 4.04 16.43 -7.64
C ARG A 138 5.13 15.73 -6.82
N VAL A 139 5.47 14.52 -7.20
CA VAL A 139 6.51 13.73 -6.51
C VAL A 139 7.87 13.97 -7.16
N TYR A 140 8.88 14.15 -6.34
CA TYR A 140 10.28 14.28 -6.74
C TYR A 140 11.10 13.15 -6.15
N CYS A 141 11.96 12.59 -6.98
CA CYS A 141 13.07 11.73 -6.56
C CYS A 141 14.29 12.01 -7.45
N PRO A 142 15.50 12.12 -6.89
CA PRO A 142 16.72 12.30 -7.69
C PRO A 142 16.88 11.26 -8.81
N GLY A 143 16.39 10.03 -8.59
CA GLY A 143 16.40 8.94 -9.56
C GLY A 143 15.46 9.12 -10.76
N TYR A 144 14.51 10.04 -10.72
CA TYR A 144 13.58 10.25 -11.84
C TYR A 144 14.26 10.72 -13.13
N SER A 145 15.39 11.42 -13.04
CA SER A 145 16.19 11.78 -14.21
C SER A 145 16.73 10.55 -14.97
N LEU A 146 16.81 9.39 -14.32
CA LEU A 146 17.31 8.13 -14.89
C LEU A 146 16.21 7.31 -15.58
N ILE A 147 14.95 7.68 -15.42
CA ILE A 147 13.79 7.01 -16.02
C ILE A 147 13.34 7.81 -17.24
N ASP A 148 13.42 7.24 -18.44
CA ASP A 148 13.02 7.93 -19.67
C ASP A 148 11.50 7.94 -19.89
N ASN A 149 10.79 6.91 -19.40
CA ASN A 149 9.36 6.74 -19.58
C ASN A 149 8.56 7.57 -18.57
N LYS A 150 7.81 8.56 -19.07
CA LYS A 150 7.00 9.47 -18.26
C LYS A 150 5.83 8.75 -17.56
N GLU A 151 5.20 7.80 -18.24
CA GLU A 151 4.10 7.03 -17.67
C GLU A 151 4.58 6.22 -16.46
N LYS A 152 5.73 5.55 -16.58
CA LYS A 152 6.32 4.84 -15.44
C LYS A 152 6.65 5.74 -14.25
N LYS A 153 7.15 6.96 -14.49
CA LYS A 153 7.38 7.93 -13.40
C LYS A 153 6.08 8.29 -12.71
N LYS A 154 5.03 8.53 -13.49
CA LYS A 154 3.72 8.88 -12.97
C LYS A 154 3.09 7.73 -12.18
N GLU A 155 3.09 6.52 -12.72
CA GLU A 155 2.63 5.32 -12.03
C GLU A 155 3.39 5.08 -10.72
N MET A 156 4.72 5.23 -10.75
CA MET A 156 5.55 5.13 -9.56
C MET A 156 5.20 6.20 -8.53
N SER A 157 4.98 7.45 -8.97
CA SER A 157 4.57 8.54 -8.08
C SER A 157 3.20 8.28 -7.44
N MET A 158 2.25 7.75 -8.19
CA MET A 158 0.93 7.37 -7.67
C MET A 158 1.06 6.27 -6.62
N TYR A 159 1.79 5.21 -6.94
CA TYR A 159 2.02 4.10 -6.02
C TYR A 159 2.73 4.54 -4.72
N LEU A 160 3.77 5.38 -4.83
CA LEU A 160 4.49 5.90 -3.68
C LEU A 160 3.62 6.78 -2.77
N LEU A 161 2.73 7.60 -3.35
CA LEU A 161 1.78 8.38 -2.56
C LEU A 161 0.75 7.48 -1.87
N GLU A 162 0.20 6.50 -2.60
CA GLU A 162 -0.74 5.54 -2.03
C GLU A 162 -0.09 4.73 -0.90
N LEU A 163 1.16 4.31 -1.08
CA LEU A 163 1.96 3.65 -0.03
C LEU A 163 2.15 4.57 1.18
N ALA A 164 2.48 5.85 0.96
CA ALA A 164 2.75 6.78 2.06
C ALA A 164 1.55 7.06 2.95
N ILE A 165 0.37 7.24 2.34
CA ILE A 165 -0.84 7.71 3.05
C ILE A 165 -1.95 6.66 3.16
N GLY A 166 -1.77 5.51 2.53
CA GLY A 166 -2.77 4.45 2.44
C GLY A 166 -3.87 4.74 1.41
N GLN A 167 -4.49 3.68 0.92
CA GLN A 167 -5.48 3.76 -0.17
C GLN A 167 -6.68 4.65 0.20
N THR A 168 -7.16 4.58 1.42
CA THR A 168 -8.34 5.35 1.85
C THR A 168 -8.13 6.85 1.75
N LEU A 169 -7.01 7.37 2.27
CA LEU A 169 -6.70 8.81 2.18
C LEU A 169 -6.31 9.22 0.76
N TYR A 170 -5.61 8.34 0.04
CA TYR A 170 -5.28 8.58 -1.35
C TYR A 170 -6.53 8.83 -2.20
N GLU A 171 -7.52 7.95 -2.12
CA GLU A 171 -8.78 8.09 -2.87
C GLU A 171 -9.63 9.29 -2.43
N ALA A 172 -9.58 9.64 -1.13
CA ALA A 172 -10.38 10.74 -0.59
C ALA A 172 -9.79 12.12 -0.89
N TYR A 173 -8.46 12.26 -0.84
CA TYR A 173 -7.82 13.57 -0.81
C TYR A 173 -6.87 13.86 -1.97
N ILE A 174 -6.44 12.87 -2.76
CA ILE A 174 -5.55 13.13 -3.90
C ILE A 174 -6.35 13.45 -5.16
N GLY A 175 -6.32 14.71 -5.57
CA GLY A 175 -7.01 15.18 -6.77
C GLY A 175 -6.21 14.96 -8.06
N SER A 176 -4.89 15.12 -7.98
CA SER A 176 -3.99 14.79 -9.10
C SER A 176 -2.61 14.42 -8.62
N VAL A 177 -1.94 13.60 -9.43
CA VAL A 177 -0.55 13.19 -9.23
C VAL A 177 0.24 13.46 -10.50
N ASP A 178 1.39 14.10 -10.35
CA ASP A 178 2.39 14.25 -11.39
C ASP A 178 3.79 14.02 -10.78
N PHE A 179 4.83 14.12 -11.60
CA PHE A 179 6.21 14.00 -11.16
C PHE A 179 7.02 15.21 -11.61
N VAL A 180 8.13 15.46 -10.91
CA VAL A 180 9.13 16.46 -11.31
C VAL A 180 10.53 15.85 -11.30
N ASN A 181 11.36 16.20 -12.29
CA ASN A 181 12.76 15.76 -12.35
C ASN A 181 13.69 16.66 -11.54
N GLU A 182 13.24 17.87 -11.21
CA GLU A 182 13.96 18.85 -10.40
C GLU A 182 12.97 19.49 -9.42
N PRO A 183 13.41 19.87 -8.21
CA PRO A 183 12.55 20.61 -7.28
C PRO A 183 12.00 21.89 -7.92
N PRO A 184 10.71 22.19 -7.73
CA PRO A 184 10.12 23.42 -8.23
C PRO A 184 10.86 24.65 -7.69
N LYS A 185 11.03 25.66 -8.52
CA LYS A 185 11.65 26.94 -8.15
C LYS A 185 10.66 27.89 -7.47
N GLU A 186 9.37 27.62 -7.62
CA GLU A 186 8.28 28.40 -7.03
C GLU A 186 8.06 27.98 -5.58
N ALA A 187 7.59 28.95 -4.76
CA ALA A 187 7.19 28.65 -3.39
C ALA A 187 5.90 27.80 -3.41
N VAL A 188 6.05 26.51 -3.18
CA VAL A 188 4.95 25.56 -2.98
C VAL A 188 5.19 24.84 -1.67
N ASP A 189 4.12 24.40 -1.05
CA ASP A 189 4.24 23.55 0.14
C ASP A 189 4.92 22.24 -0.25
N PHE A 190 5.80 21.75 0.61
CA PHE A 190 6.47 20.47 0.39
C PHE A 190 6.80 19.79 1.70
N CYS A 191 6.92 18.46 1.65
CA CYS A 191 7.40 17.64 2.75
C CYS A 191 8.12 16.39 2.19
N GLY A 192 8.78 15.63 3.06
CA GLY A 192 9.22 14.28 2.73
C GLY A 192 8.01 13.39 2.41
N LEU A 193 8.22 12.38 1.57
CA LEU A 193 7.15 11.42 1.26
C LEU A 193 6.66 10.73 2.55
N VAL A 194 7.56 10.41 3.46
CA VAL A 194 7.27 9.76 4.74
C VAL A 194 6.46 10.64 5.71
N ASP A 195 6.50 11.97 5.53
CA ASP A 195 5.80 12.95 6.35
C ASP A 195 4.47 13.39 5.71
N PHE A 196 4.15 12.91 4.52
CA PHE A 196 2.99 13.40 3.77
C PHE A 196 1.66 13.03 4.41
N TYR A 197 1.61 11.91 5.12
CA TYR A 197 0.44 11.54 5.93
C TYR A 197 0.10 12.64 6.95
N GLU A 198 1.08 13.10 7.73
CA GLU A 198 0.90 14.16 8.73
C GLU A 198 0.51 15.51 8.08
N ALA A 199 1.06 15.79 6.90
CA ALA A 199 0.70 16.98 6.14
C ALA A 199 -0.79 16.96 5.73
N ILE A 200 -1.32 15.83 5.27
CA ILE A 200 -2.75 15.67 4.96
C ILE A 200 -3.59 15.81 6.22
N MET A 201 -3.26 15.10 7.29
CA MET A 201 -4.02 15.15 8.54
C MET A 201 -4.09 16.55 9.11
N THR A 202 -3.00 17.31 9.04
CA THR A 202 -2.96 18.71 9.48
C THR A 202 -3.94 19.61 8.71
N VAL A 203 -4.15 19.36 7.41
CA VAL A 203 -5.11 20.14 6.60
C VAL A 203 -6.53 19.70 6.92
N VAL A 204 -6.78 18.40 6.97
CA VAL A 204 -8.11 17.81 7.24
C VAL A 204 -8.63 18.24 8.62
N GLU A 205 -7.79 18.24 9.64
CA GLU A 205 -8.18 18.60 11.02
C GLU A 205 -8.48 20.11 11.19
N ARG A 206 -7.90 20.96 10.33
CA ARG A 206 -8.20 22.42 10.39
C ARG A 206 -9.58 22.78 9.89
N ASP A 207 -10.20 21.90 9.10
CA ASP A 207 -11.49 22.15 8.45
C ASP A 207 -12.67 21.51 9.23
N HIS A 208 -12.38 20.89 10.37
CA HIS A 208 -13.36 20.34 11.33
C HIS A 208 -13.31 21.07 12.68
#